data_380f4523c363c68d27f565162e71fb31
#
_entry.id   380f4523c363c68d27f565162e71fb31
#
_cell.length_a   1.000
_cell.length_b   1.000
_cell.length_c   1.000
_cell.angle_alpha   90.00
_cell.angle_beta   90.00
_cell.angle_gamma   90.00
#
_symmetry.space_group_name_H-M   'P 1'
#
loop_
_entity.id
_entity.type
_entity.pdbx_description
1 polymer ?
#
loop_
_entity_poly.entity_id
_entity_poly.type
_entity_poly.pdbx_seq_one_letter_code
_entity_poly.pdbx_strand_id
1 'polypeptide(L)'
;IYSDPREDGFFQGDPYPKGGFRPDLGAQRGSVADMPLYPGDPLTPGRPATRDAERLDVKKAPTLTRIPVLPISWADAQPLLAALGGPVAPEGWRGALPLTYRLGPGPARVHLRLEFDWKLAPAYDVVARLRGAERPDQWVLRGNHHDAWVNGATDPVSGMVALLAEAKAVGELAQSGWRPRRTLVYAGWDAEEQGLLGSTEWAEAHADELRDKAVAYINSDSNGRGFLDAGGSHSLQRLVNEVARDVPDPQKKVSVAERLRAGLILQASPEERQELRGGDFRLYPLGSGSDYTPFLQHLGIAALNVGFGGEGDYGQYHSAYDSFDHYVRFMDPTFEYGVALARTGGRLVLRLSEAEVLPFEFRPMAAAVTRYVGEVVKLADEQREEIAEHNRRVADGTYELAADTQQSWAKPAAKEPLPHLNFAPLQNAAARLERAAREYGEALGKLVAAGKALAPERQRELDTVLLRAERSLTRPEGLPGRPWYRHHIYAPGFYTGYGVKTLPAVREAIEQRELADFDQRVGRTARAIEDYATEIERATALLRAGG
;
A
#
# COMPACT_ATOMS: atom_id res chain seq x y z
N ILE A 1 -22.79 8.49 -2.09
CA ILE A 1 -21.48 8.75 -1.46
C ILE A 1 -21.04 10.15 -1.87
N TYR A 2 -20.44 10.91 -0.96
CA TYR A 2 -19.83 12.20 -1.25
C TYR A 2 -18.53 12.34 -0.45
N SER A 3 -17.58 13.15 -0.95
CA SER A 3 -16.40 13.55 -0.20
C SER A 3 -16.71 14.81 0.58
N ASP A 4 -16.55 14.75 1.90
CA ASP A 4 -16.79 15.87 2.78
C ASP A 4 -15.65 16.91 2.66
N PRO A 5 -15.94 18.22 2.62
CA PRO A 5 -14.92 19.26 2.49
C PRO A 5 -14.02 19.44 3.72
N ARG A 6 -14.20 18.62 4.77
CA ARG A 6 -13.33 18.62 5.96
C ARG A 6 -11.90 18.19 5.62
N GLU A 7 -11.77 17.18 4.78
CA GLU A 7 -10.48 16.57 4.44
C GLU A 7 -9.84 17.28 3.26
N ASP A 8 -10.64 17.63 2.26
CA ASP A 8 -10.22 18.35 1.07
C ASP A 8 -11.26 19.38 0.65
N GLY A 9 -10.85 20.43 -0.06
CA GLY A 9 -11.77 21.40 -0.62
C GLY A 9 -11.67 22.81 -0.04
N PHE A 10 -12.61 23.66 -0.39
CA PHE A 10 -12.53 25.12 -0.28
C PHE A 10 -12.38 25.68 1.16
N PHE A 11 -12.65 24.94 2.19
CA PHE A 11 -12.40 25.39 3.56
C PHE A 11 -10.91 25.58 3.89
N GLN A 12 -10.02 25.01 3.08
CA GLN A 12 -8.58 25.13 3.24
C GLN A 12 -7.99 26.27 2.41
N GLY A 13 -8.72 26.73 1.40
CA GLY A 13 -8.30 27.82 0.53
C GLY A 13 -9.25 28.07 -0.65
N ASP A 14 -8.83 28.92 -1.57
CA ASP A 14 -9.65 29.27 -2.75
C ASP A 14 -9.89 28.05 -3.65
N PRO A 15 -11.15 27.82 -4.09
CA PRO A 15 -11.44 26.76 -5.04
C PRO A 15 -10.93 27.07 -6.44
N TYR A 16 -10.73 26.02 -7.24
CA TYR A 16 -10.39 26.16 -8.66
C TYR A 16 -11.50 26.93 -9.42
N PRO A 17 -11.14 27.85 -10.36
CA PRO A 17 -9.80 28.09 -10.90
C PRO A 17 -8.98 29.17 -10.17
N LYS A 18 -9.50 29.80 -9.12
CA LYS A 18 -8.81 30.86 -8.38
C LYS A 18 -7.66 30.28 -7.52
N GLY A 19 -7.92 29.19 -6.83
CA GLY A 19 -6.95 28.37 -6.09
C GLY A 19 -7.01 26.91 -6.53
N GLY A 20 -6.30 26.04 -5.83
CA GLY A 20 -6.19 24.62 -6.20
C GLY A 20 -7.32 23.74 -5.67
N PHE A 21 -8.10 24.20 -4.66
CA PHE A 21 -9.04 23.32 -3.96
C PHE A 21 -10.27 22.96 -4.79
N ARG A 22 -10.79 21.74 -4.55
CA ARG A 22 -11.97 21.24 -5.24
C ARG A 22 -13.20 22.11 -4.95
N PRO A 23 -13.92 22.56 -6.01
CA PRO A 23 -15.18 23.29 -5.86
C PRO A 23 -16.31 22.42 -5.30
N ASP A 24 -17.39 23.09 -4.89
CA ASP A 24 -18.58 22.47 -4.30
C ASP A 24 -19.31 21.46 -5.22
N LEU A 25 -19.23 21.65 -6.53
CA LEU A 25 -19.78 20.73 -7.54
C LEU A 25 -18.81 19.60 -7.93
N GLY A 26 -17.63 19.54 -7.34
CA GLY A 26 -16.65 18.48 -7.60
C GLY A 26 -17.09 17.17 -6.97
N ALA A 27 -17.24 16.12 -7.79
CA ALA A 27 -17.53 14.77 -7.35
C ALA A 27 -16.31 13.88 -7.55
N GLN A 28 -15.90 13.20 -6.50
CA GLN A 28 -14.87 12.15 -6.57
C GLN A 28 -15.51 10.88 -7.14
N ARG A 29 -14.96 10.36 -8.22
CA ARG A 29 -15.40 9.09 -8.83
C ARG A 29 -14.63 7.92 -8.21
N GLY A 30 -15.13 6.71 -8.43
CA GLY A 30 -14.48 5.50 -7.93
C GLY A 30 -15.36 4.28 -8.11
N SER A 31 -14.74 3.11 -8.13
CA SER A 31 -15.45 1.84 -8.01
C SER A 31 -15.93 1.63 -6.58
N VAL A 32 -17.17 1.20 -6.43
CA VAL A 32 -17.68 0.71 -5.15
C VAL A 32 -17.70 -0.81 -5.25
N ALA A 33 -16.55 -1.40 -4.96
CA ALA A 33 -16.32 -2.84 -5.03
C ALA A 33 -15.63 -3.33 -3.74
N ASP A 34 -15.78 -4.60 -3.43
CA ASP A 34 -15.17 -5.23 -2.25
C ASP A 34 -13.75 -5.74 -2.60
N MET A 35 -12.87 -4.84 -2.98
CA MET A 35 -11.46 -5.13 -3.30
C MET A 35 -10.69 -5.83 -2.15
N PRO A 36 -11.00 -5.62 -0.85
CA PRO A 36 -10.41 -6.42 0.23
C PRO A 36 -10.67 -7.92 0.14
N LEU A 37 -11.64 -8.39 -0.66
CA LEU A 37 -11.80 -9.81 -0.97
C LEU A 37 -10.81 -10.27 -2.04
N TYR A 38 -10.75 -9.57 -3.15
CA TYR A 38 -9.78 -9.68 -4.24
C TYR A 38 -9.92 -8.49 -5.21
N PRO A 39 -8.81 -7.99 -5.78
CA PRO A 39 -8.83 -7.05 -6.89
C PRO A 39 -8.94 -7.78 -8.25
N GLY A 40 -8.83 -7.05 -9.34
CA GLY A 40 -8.91 -7.60 -10.70
C GLY A 40 -10.33 -7.77 -11.20
N ASP A 41 -10.50 -8.51 -12.30
CA ASP A 41 -11.81 -8.77 -12.89
C ASP A 41 -12.73 -9.50 -11.89
N PRO A 42 -13.84 -8.88 -11.47
CA PRO A 42 -14.75 -9.49 -10.49
C PRO A 42 -15.36 -10.81 -10.97
N LEU A 43 -15.27 -11.12 -12.26
CA LEU A 43 -15.84 -12.33 -12.84
C LEU A 43 -14.84 -13.49 -12.97
N THR A 44 -13.53 -13.23 -12.76
CA THR A 44 -12.48 -14.25 -12.86
C THR A 44 -11.60 -14.32 -11.60
N PRO A 45 -12.16 -14.46 -10.38
CA PRO A 45 -11.38 -14.37 -9.15
C PRO A 45 -10.23 -15.38 -9.10
N GLY A 46 -9.00 -14.89 -8.91
CA GLY A 46 -7.79 -15.70 -8.76
C GLY A 46 -7.31 -16.42 -10.01
N ARG A 47 -7.76 -16.01 -11.18
CA ARG A 47 -7.36 -16.54 -12.48
C ARG A 47 -7.42 -15.48 -13.57
N PRO A 48 -6.54 -15.54 -14.59
CA PRO A 48 -6.44 -14.49 -15.60
C PRO A 48 -7.73 -14.29 -16.40
N ALA A 49 -8.14 -13.04 -16.61
CA ALA A 49 -9.29 -12.65 -17.43
C ALA A 49 -8.96 -12.70 -18.94
N THR A 50 -8.45 -13.81 -19.44
CA THR A 50 -8.20 -14.01 -20.86
C THR A 50 -9.50 -14.03 -21.67
N ARG A 51 -9.39 -13.90 -23.01
CA ARG A 51 -10.56 -13.90 -23.90
C ARG A 51 -11.48 -15.10 -23.66
N ASP A 52 -10.89 -16.28 -23.43
CA ASP A 52 -11.60 -17.56 -23.30
C ASP A 52 -11.78 -17.97 -21.83
N ALA A 53 -11.51 -17.08 -20.89
CA ALA A 53 -11.69 -17.37 -19.46
C ALA A 53 -13.16 -17.65 -19.14
N GLU A 54 -13.40 -18.70 -18.36
CA GLU A 54 -14.72 -18.95 -17.79
C GLU A 54 -15.01 -17.87 -16.74
N ARG A 55 -16.13 -17.17 -16.88
CA ARG A 55 -16.53 -16.06 -16.01
C ARG A 55 -17.72 -16.40 -15.14
N LEU A 56 -17.71 -15.84 -13.93
CA LEU A 56 -18.89 -15.87 -13.07
C LEU A 56 -20.05 -15.09 -13.72
N ASP A 57 -21.27 -15.47 -13.37
CA ASP A 57 -22.42 -14.59 -13.58
C ASP A 57 -22.23 -13.32 -12.76
N VAL A 58 -22.47 -12.14 -13.34
CA VAL A 58 -22.38 -10.83 -12.67
C VAL A 58 -23.13 -10.82 -11.33
N LYS A 59 -24.29 -11.47 -11.26
CA LYS A 59 -25.09 -11.60 -10.02
C LYS A 59 -24.43 -12.43 -8.93
N LYS A 60 -23.41 -13.21 -9.26
CA LYS A 60 -22.67 -14.09 -8.33
C LYS A 60 -21.31 -13.53 -7.95
N ALA A 61 -20.84 -12.47 -8.61
CA ALA A 61 -19.56 -11.83 -8.30
C ALA A 61 -19.61 -11.24 -6.89
N PRO A 62 -18.77 -11.73 -5.95
CA PRO A 62 -18.86 -11.31 -4.54
C PRO A 62 -18.32 -9.91 -4.29
N THR A 63 -17.43 -9.39 -5.15
CA THR A 63 -16.84 -8.06 -5.01
C THR A 63 -17.73 -6.94 -5.53
N LEU A 64 -18.74 -7.25 -6.35
CA LEU A 64 -19.69 -6.25 -6.86
C LEU A 64 -20.76 -5.95 -5.81
N THR A 65 -20.98 -4.66 -5.53
CA THR A 65 -22.02 -4.22 -4.60
C THR A 65 -23.42 -4.54 -5.13
N ARG A 66 -24.34 -4.86 -4.21
CA ARG A 66 -25.74 -5.19 -4.53
C ARG A 66 -26.72 -4.06 -4.24
N ILE A 67 -26.21 -2.95 -3.75
CA ILE A 67 -26.98 -1.73 -3.51
C ILE A 67 -26.56 -0.67 -4.54
N PRO A 68 -27.50 0.14 -5.06
CA PRO A 68 -27.16 1.21 -5.97
C PRO A 68 -26.30 2.26 -5.26
N VAL A 69 -25.21 2.65 -5.87
CA VAL A 69 -24.29 3.68 -5.38
C VAL A 69 -24.00 4.70 -6.47
N LEU A 70 -24.03 5.98 -6.12
CA LEU A 70 -23.68 7.09 -6.99
C LEU A 70 -22.78 8.06 -6.21
N PRO A 71 -21.56 8.34 -6.69
CA PRO A 71 -20.76 9.47 -6.20
C PRO A 71 -21.42 10.79 -6.61
N ILE A 72 -21.59 11.70 -5.65
CA ILE A 72 -22.16 13.04 -5.84
C ILE A 72 -21.23 14.08 -5.21
N SER A 73 -21.41 15.34 -5.61
CA SER A 73 -20.72 16.46 -4.99
C SER A 73 -21.23 16.71 -3.56
N TRP A 74 -20.47 17.44 -2.75
CA TRP A 74 -20.99 17.84 -1.45
C TRP A 74 -22.10 18.90 -1.55
N ALA A 75 -22.12 19.70 -2.60
CA ALA A 75 -23.24 20.60 -2.88
C ALA A 75 -24.55 19.85 -3.12
N ASP A 76 -24.51 18.73 -3.85
CA ASP A 76 -25.67 17.87 -4.06
C ASP A 76 -26.04 17.08 -2.79
N ALA A 77 -25.06 16.72 -1.98
CA ALA A 77 -25.29 16.00 -0.71
C ALA A 77 -25.93 16.90 0.36
N GLN A 78 -25.60 18.18 0.39
CA GLN A 78 -26.04 19.12 1.42
C GLN A 78 -27.55 19.19 1.62
N PRO A 79 -28.39 19.33 0.58
CA PRO A 79 -29.85 19.35 0.78
C PRO A 79 -30.41 18.02 1.26
N LEU A 80 -29.77 16.89 0.89
CA LEU A 80 -30.16 15.56 1.36
C LEU A 80 -29.87 15.39 2.85
N LEU A 81 -28.69 15.81 3.29
CA LEU A 81 -28.27 15.79 4.69
C LEU A 81 -29.10 16.75 5.56
N ALA A 82 -29.40 17.94 5.05
CA ALA A 82 -30.25 18.91 5.74
C ALA A 82 -31.70 18.42 5.96
N ALA A 83 -32.17 17.54 5.08
CA ALA A 83 -33.51 16.94 5.18
C ALA A 83 -33.61 15.74 6.13
N LEU A 84 -32.47 15.29 6.72
CA LEU A 84 -32.48 14.23 7.71
C LEU A 84 -33.10 14.73 9.03
N GLY A 85 -33.92 13.90 9.65
CA GLY A 85 -34.48 14.09 10.98
C GLY A 85 -33.78 13.26 12.06
N GLY A 86 -34.50 13.00 13.17
CA GLY A 86 -33.98 12.17 14.23
C GLY A 86 -32.91 12.84 15.11
N PRO A 87 -32.19 12.06 15.94
CA PRO A 87 -31.20 12.60 16.86
C PRO A 87 -29.99 13.18 16.12
N VAL A 88 -29.29 14.11 16.79
CA VAL A 88 -28.04 14.66 16.29
C VAL A 88 -26.98 13.55 16.21
N ALA A 89 -26.25 13.49 15.10
CA ALA A 89 -25.19 12.52 14.91
C ALA A 89 -24.06 12.68 15.95
N PRO A 90 -23.43 11.59 16.39
CA PRO A 90 -22.22 11.65 17.23
C PRO A 90 -21.14 12.54 16.60
N GLU A 91 -20.30 13.17 17.41
CA GLU A 91 -19.29 14.12 16.94
C GLU A 91 -18.38 13.53 15.86
N GLY A 92 -17.90 12.30 16.05
CA GLY A 92 -17.04 11.61 15.08
C GLY A 92 -17.71 11.25 13.74
N TRP A 93 -19.04 11.43 13.62
CA TRP A 93 -19.80 11.18 12.39
C TRP A 93 -20.19 12.47 11.66
N ARG A 94 -19.78 13.63 12.20
CA ARG A 94 -20.11 14.93 11.61
C ARG A 94 -19.00 15.36 10.65
N GLY A 95 -19.41 15.86 9.48
CA GLY A 95 -18.52 16.51 8.54
C GLY A 95 -18.38 18.01 8.79
N ALA A 96 -17.91 18.75 7.79
CA ALA A 96 -17.65 20.19 7.84
C ALA A 96 -18.73 21.04 7.13
N LEU A 97 -19.79 20.45 6.61
CA LEU A 97 -20.87 21.22 5.99
C LEU A 97 -21.61 22.07 7.03
N PRO A 98 -22.08 23.28 6.67
CA PRO A 98 -22.75 24.20 7.60
C PRO A 98 -24.20 23.77 7.89
N LEU A 99 -24.36 22.58 8.47
CA LEU A 99 -25.66 22.00 8.82
C LEU A 99 -25.56 21.17 10.11
N THR A 100 -26.70 20.88 10.71
CA THR A 100 -26.77 19.93 11.81
C THR A 100 -26.89 18.51 11.26
N TYR A 101 -25.83 17.71 11.43
CA TYR A 101 -25.84 16.30 11.03
C TYR A 101 -26.77 15.50 11.93
N ARG A 102 -27.65 14.72 11.31
CA ARG A 102 -28.67 13.90 12.00
C ARG A 102 -28.63 12.48 11.47
N LEU A 103 -29.04 11.52 12.30
CA LEU A 103 -29.01 10.10 11.95
C LEU A 103 -30.16 9.68 11.01
N GLY A 104 -31.19 10.52 10.86
CA GLY A 104 -32.39 10.18 10.07
C GLY A 104 -33.39 9.28 10.84
N PRO A 105 -34.43 8.79 10.18
CA PRO A 105 -34.86 9.21 8.85
C PRO A 105 -35.44 10.63 8.83
N GLY A 106 -35.56 11.20 7.62
CA GLY A 106 -36.22 12.49 7.39
C GLY A 106 -37.47 12.34 6.49
N PRO A 107 -38.19 13.42 6.23
CA PRO A 107 -39.37 13.41 5.35
C PRO A 107 -39.02 13.37 3.86
N ALA A 108 -37.78 13.66 3.51
CA ALA A 108 -37.34 13.70 2.12
C ALA A 108 -37.39 12.32 1.45
N ARG A 109 -37.79 12.31 0.20
CA ARG A 109 -37.74 11.12 -0.67
C ARG A 109 -36.72 11.34 -1.77
N VAL A 110 -35.89 10.34 -2.00
CA VAL A 110 -34.89 10.33 -3.07
C VAL A 110 -35.28 9.27 -4.09
N HIS A 111 -35.22 9.62 -5.38
CA HIS A 111 -35.33 8.68 -6.47
C HIS A 111 -33.97 8.55 -7.13
N LEU A 112 -33.36 7.35 -7.02
CA LEU A 112 -32.10 7.02 -7.67
C LEU A 112 -32.37 6.03 -8.81
N ARG A 113 -31.97 6.41 -10.03
CA ARG A 113 -31.98 5.54 -11.21
C ARG A 113 -30.58 5.42 -11.75
N LEU A 114 -30.07 4.20 -11.86
CA LEU A 114 -28.77 3.87 -12.43
C LEU A 114 -28.96 2.94 -13.61
N GLU A 115 -28.18 3.15 -14.66
CA GLU A 115 -28.10 2.26 -15.81
C GLU A 115 -26.64 1.88 -16.03
N PHE A 116 -26.36 0.59 -16.18
CA PHE A 116 -25.02 0.04 -16.36
C PHE A 116 -24.94 -0.70 -17.69
N ASP A 117 -23.86 -0.48 -18.43
CA ASP A 117 -23.47 -1.34 -19.54
C ASP A 117 -22.55 -2.45 -19.04
N TRP A 118 -23.06 -3.66 -18.91
CA TRP A 118 -22.34 -4.84 -18.42
C TRP A 118 -21.60 -5.60 -19.54
N LYS A 119 -21.37 -4.98 -20.68
CA LYS A 119 -20.55 -5.59 -21.73
C LYS A 119 -19.09 -5.64 -21.31
N LEU A 120 -18.45 -6.74 -21.68
CA LEU A 120 -17.00 -6.86 -21.53
C LEU A 120 -16.31 -5.92 -22.51
N ALA A 121 -15.32 -5.18 -22.02
CA ALA A 121 -14.42 -4.35 -22.81
C ALA A 121 -12.98 -4.88 -22.65
N PRO A 122 -12.13 -4.81 -23.69
CA PRO A 122 -10.75 -5.16 -23.55
C PRO A 122 -9.99 -4.09 -22.77
N ALA A 123 -9.10 -4.51 -21.86
CA ALA A 123 -8.04 -3.70 -21.28
C ALA A 123 -6.71 -4.01 -21.98
N TYR A 124 -5.82 -3.01 -22.08
CA TYR A 124 -4.58 -3.11 -22.86
C TYR A 124 -3.36 -2.73 -22.03
N ASP A 125 -2.68 -3.71 -21.47
CA ASP A 125 -1.39 -3.49 -20.82
C ASP A 125 -0.28 -3.34 -21.86
N VAL A 126 0.64 -2.42 -21.61
CA VAL A 126 1.82 -2.20 -22.45
C VAL A 126 3.06 -2.68 -21.70
N VAL A 127 3.69 -3.75 -22.17
CA VAL A 127 4.86 -4.34 -21.52
C VAL A 127 6.06 -4.30 -22.45
N ALA A 128 7.14 -3.60 -22.03
CA ALA A 128 8.41 -3.51 -22.73
C ALA A 128 9.51 -4.23 -21.95
N ARG A 129 10.39 -4.96 -22.65
CA ARG A 129 11.48 -5.70 -22.01
C ARG A 129 12.84 -5.33 -22.62
N LEU A 130 13.79 -4.98 -21.75
CA LEU A 130 15.21 -4.88 -22.11
C LEU A 130 15.95 -6.05 -21.49
N ARG A 131 16.32 -7.00 -22.34
CA ARG A 131 16.93 -8.27 -21.90
C ARG A 131 18.29 -8.03 -21.26
N GLY A 132 18.51 -8.63 -20.09
CA GLY A 132 19.78 -8.64 -19.37
C GLY A 132 20.87 -9.44 -20.08
N ALA A 133 22.11 -9.00 -19.96
CA ALA A 133 23.26 -9.64 -20.58
C ALA A 133 23.80 -10.84 -19.79
N GLU A 134 23.76 -10.80 -18.46
CA GLU A 134 24.38 -11.82 -17.60
C GLU A 134 23.33 -12.72 -16.93
N ARG A 135 22.20 -12.15 -16.53
CA ARG A 135 21.11 -12.80 -15.76
C ARG A 135 19.74 -12.49 -16.38
N PRO A 136 19.50 -12.93 -17.63
CA PRO A 136 18.29 -12.60 -18.37
C PRO A 136 17.01 -13.16 -17.73
N ASP A 137 17.13 -14.16 -16.86
CA ASP A 137 16.01 -14.78 -16.14
C ASP A 137 15.75 -14.12 -14.77
N GLN A 138 16.43 -13.03 -14.43
CA GLN A 138 16.13 -12.23 -13.26
C GLN A 138 15.56 -10.89 -13.72
N TRP A 139 14.34 -10.58 -13.28
CA TRP A 139 13.57 -9.45 -13.77
C TRP A 139 13.39 -8.38 -12.71
N VAL A 140 13.77 -7.16 -13.04
CA VAL A 140 13.40 -5.96 -12.28
C VAL A 140 12.22 -5.34 -13.00
N LEU A 141 11.06 -5.32 -12.33
CA LEU A 141 9.82 -4.79 -12.88
C LEU A 141 9.61 -3.35 -12.42
N ARG A 142 9.11 -2.52 -13.32
CA ARG A 142 8.78 -1.11 -13.12
C ARG A 142 7.43 -0.83 -13.76
N GLY A 143 6.44 -0.39 -12.98
CA GLY A 143 5.09 -0.18 -13.49
C GLY A 143 4.45 1.13 -13.02
N ASN A 144 3.45 1.55 -13.77
CA ASN A 144 2.52 2.64 -13.49
C ASN A 144 1.26 2.40 -14.32
N HIS A 145 0.09 2.75 -13.83
CA HIS A 145 -1.10 2.69 -14.69
C HIS A 145 -1.22 3.89 -15.62
N HIS A 146 -2.10 3.80 -16.60
CA HIS A 146 -2.29 4.84 -17.62
C HIS A 146 -3.75 5.16 -17.96
N ASP A 147 -4.67 4.43 -17.36
CA ASP A 147 -6.10 4.80 -17.38
C ASP A 147 -6.41 5.82 -16.28
N ALA A 148 -7.55 6.47 -16.34
CA ALA A 148 -7.97 7.48 -15.38
C ALA A 148 -9.48 7.55 -15.24
N TRP A 149 -9.99 7.98 -14.08
CA TRP A 149 -11.43 8.20 -13.90
C TRP A 149 -12.01 9.31 -14.77
N VAL A 150 -11.21 10.36 -15.03
CA VAL A 150 -11.67 11.50 -15.85
C VAL A 150 -10.52 12.02 -16.72
N ASN A 151 -9.78 13.06 -16.26
CA ASN A 151 -8.69 13.69 -17.02
C ASN A 151 -7.32 13.14 -16.64
N GLY A 152 -7.12 12.72 -15.39
CA GLY A 152 -5.98 11.96 -14.95
C GLY A 152 -4.62 12.63 -14.99
N ALA A 153 -4.56 13.95 -14.90
CA ALA A 153 -3.28 14.65 -15.05
C ALA A 153 -2.31 14.37 -13.90
N THR A 154 -2.82 14.29 -12.66
CA THR A 154 -2.05 13.83 -11.51
C THR A 154 -2.09 12.32 -11.45
N ASP A 155 -3.29 11.75 -11.45
CA ASP A 155 -3.58 10.34 -11.27
C ASP A 155 -4.10 9.71 -12.59
N PRO A 156 -3.22 8.97 -13.32
CA PRO A 156 -1.83 8.61 -13.02
C PRO A 156 -0.80 9.22 -13.98
N VAL A 157 -1.19 10.13 -14.87
CA VAL A 157 -0.33 10.58 -15.98
C VAL A 157 0.99 11.17 -15.47
N SER A 158 0.99 11.83 -14.31
CA SER A 158 2.20 12.40 -13.73
C SER A 158 3.28 11.35 -13.41
N GLY A 159 2.90 10.20 -12.87
CA GLY A 159 3.80 9.09 -12.63
C GLY A 159 4.18 8.36 -13.92
N MET A 160 3.20 8.16 -14.82
CA MET A 160 3.44 7.50 -16.11
C MET A 160 4.43 8.28 -16.98
N VAL A 161 4.35 9.61 -17.02
CA VAL A 161 5.31 10.46 -17.76
C VAL A 161 6.71 10.33 -17.17
N ALA A 162 6.83 10.26 -15.83
CA ALA A 162 8.12 10.03 -15.19
C ALA A 162 8.70 8.65 -15.55
N LEU A 163 7.88 7.59 -15.56
CA LEU A 163 8.28 6.26 -16.03
C LEU A 163 8.72 6.27 -17.50
N LEU A 164 8.01 6.96 -18.37
CA LEU A 164 8.38 7.08 -19.79
C LEU A 164 9.69 7.83 -19.97
N ALA A 165 9.94 8.90 -19.20
CA ALA A 165 11.21 9.63 -19.22
C ALA A 165 12.37 8.76 -18.74
N GLU A 166 12.16 7.97 -17.69
CA GLU A 166 13.10 6.97 -17.18
C GLU A 166 13.38 5.91 -18.25
N ALA A 167 12.36 5.29 -18.82
CA ALA A 167 12.48 4.25 -19.84
C ALA A 167 13.20 4.77 -21.11
N LYS A 168 12.94 6.03 -21.51
CA LYS A 168 13.63 6.68 -22.60
C LYS A 168 15.12 6.80 -22.31
N ALA A 169 15.52 7.31 -21.13
CA ALA A 169 16.91 7.47 -20.76
C ALA A 169 17.65 6.11 -20.72
N VAL A 170 17.02 5.07 -20.18
CA VAL A 170 17.55 3.70 -20.18
C VAL A 170 17.64 3.14 -21.61
N GLY A 171 16.67 3.45 -22.49
CA GLY A 171 16.70 3.08 -23.89
C GLY A 171 17.84 3.75 -24.66
N GLU A 172 18.09 5.03 -24.43
CA GLU A 172 19.23 5.77 -25.02
C GLU A 172 20.58 5.17 -24.55
N LEU A 173 20.68 4.83 -23.26
CA LEU A 173 21.84 4.14 -22.72
C LEU A 173 22.05 2.78 -23.40
N ALA A 174 20.96 2.04 -23.62
CA ALA A 174 21.02 0.75 -24.34
C ALA A 174 21.43 0.91 -25.82
N GLN A 175 21.03 2.00 -26.48
CA GLN A 175 21.46 2.31 -27.86
C GLN A 175 22.95 2.65 -27.92
N SER A 176 23.55 3.18 -26.86
CA SER A 176 25.00 3.41 -26.78
C SER A 176 25.83 2.14 -26.58
N GLY A 177 25.18 0.97 -26.50
CA GLY A 177 25.85 -0.34 -26.36
C GLY A 177 25.80 -0.92 -24.96
N TRP A 178 25.32 -0.20 -23.95
CA TRP A 178 25.12 -0.73 -22.61
C TRP A 178 24.00 -1.76 -22.58
N ARG A 179 24.13 -2.77 -21.72
CA ARG A 179 23.07 -3.73 -21.41
C ARG A 179 23.02 -3.96 -19.90
N PRO A 180 21.83 -3.99 -19.27
CA PRO A 180 21.72 -4.34 -17.87
C PRO A 180 22.18 -5.77 -17.62
N ARG A 181 22.67 -6.07 -16.45
CA ARG A 181 22.95 -7.48 -16.06
C ARG A 181 21.67 -8.30 -15.99
N ARG A 182 20.61 -7.74 -15.40
CA ARG A 182 19.27 -8.35 -15.27
C ARG A 182 18.30 -7.73 -16.26
N THR A 183 17.30 -8.48 -16.63
CA THR A 183 16.24 -7.97 -17.51
C THR A 183 15.42 -6.90 -16.82
N LEU A 184 15.20 -5.78 -17.51
CA LEU A 184 14.27 -4.74 -17.11
C LEU A 184 12.93 -4.99 -17.81
N VAL A 185 11.83 -4.87 -17.04
CA VAL A 185 10.46 -4.97 -17.53
C VAL A 185 9.72 -3.71 -17.14
N TYR A 186 9.40 -2.88 -18.12
CA TYR A 186 8.55 -1.71 -17.94
C TYR A 186 7.12 -2.05 -18.31
N ALA A 187 6.16 -1.65 -17.50
CA ALA A 187 4.76 -1.93 -17.70
C ALA A 187 3.90 -0.67 -17.51
N GLY A 188 2.99 -0.43 -18.47
CA GLY A 188 1.88 0.48 -18.34
C GLY A 188 0.62 -0.35 -18.17
N TRP A 189 -0.07 -0.20 -17.04
CA TRP A 189 -1.26 -0.97 -16.70
C TRP A 189 -2.52 -0.22 -17.12
N ASP A 190 -3.50 -0.95 -17.64
CA ASP A 190 -4.81 -0.43 -18.00
C ASP A 190 -5.87 -0.88 -16.98
N ALA A 191 -6.94 -0.12 -16.85
CA ALA A 191 -8.06 -0.42 -15.98
C ALA A 191 -7.67 -0.65 -14.49
N GLU A 192 -6.69 0.09 -14.01
CA GLU A 192 -6.33 0.14 -12.59
C GLU A 192 -7.48 0.70 -11.77
N GLU A 193 -8.03 1.83 -12.23
CA GLU A 193 -9.04 2.63 -11.57
C GLU A 193 -10.33 1.87 -11.26
N GLN A 194 -10.64 0.84 -12.04
CA GLN A 194 -11.82 0.01 -11.81
C GLN A 194 -11.59 -1.06 -10.74
N GLY A 195 -10.35 -1.28 -10.32
CA GLY A 195 -9.99 -2.23 -9.27
C GLY A 195 -8.73 -3.04 -9.56
N LEU A 196 -7.66 -2.41 -10.05
CA LEU A 196 -6.35 -3.01 -10.34
C LEU A 196 -6.43 -4.13 -11.41
N LEU A 197 -7.28 -3.95 -12.45
CA LEU A 197 -7.57 -5.05 -13.36
C LEU A 197 -6.32 -5.48 -14.15
N GLY A 198 -5.71 -4.58 -14.91
CA GLY A 198 -4.59 -4.92 -15.79
C GLY A 198 -3.44 -5.60 -15.05
N SER A 199 -2.93 -4.98 -14.01
CA SER A 199 -1.81 -5.54 -13.23
C SER A 199 -2.15 -6.87 -12.55
N THR A 200 -3.36 -7.02 -12.03
CA THR A 200 -3.82 -8.26 -11.38
C THR A 200 -3.91 -9.40 -12.38
N GLU A 201 -4.63 -9.18 -13.48
CA GLU A 201 -4.83 -10.21 -14.51
C GLU A 201 -3.50 -10.62 -15.18
N TRP A 202 -2.62 -9.63 -15.43
CA TRP A 202 -1.29 -9.91 -15.95
C TRP A 202 -0.43 -10.71 -14.94
N ALA A 203 -0.46 -10.33 -13.67
CA ALA A 203 0.27 -11.04 -12.62
C ALA A 203 -0.22 -12.48 -12.43
N GLU A 204 -1.54 -12.70 -12.50
CA GLU A 204 -2.14 -14.04 -12.44
C GLU A 204 -1.78 -14.88 -13.68
N ALA A 205 -1.80 -14.27 -14.87
CA ALA A 205 -1.42 -14.94 -16.12
C ALA A 205 0.05 -15.38 -16.14
N HIS A 206 0.93 -14.62 -15.51
CA HIS A 206 2.37 -14.84 -15.48
C HIS A 206 2.89 -15.32 -14.12
N ALA A 207 2.00 -15.80 -13.24
CA ALA A 207 2.33 -16.09 -11.85
C ALA A 207 3.53 -17.02 -11.67
N ASP A 208 3.63 -18.09 -12.46
CA ASP A 208 4.74 -19.05 -12.37
C ASP A 208 6.05 -18.41 -12.84
N GLU A 209 6.02 -17.69 -13.96
CA GLU A 209 7.19 -16.98 -14.48
C GLU A 209 7.68 -15.90 -13.52
N LEU A 210 6.77 -15.14 -12.92
CA LEU A 210 7.07 -14.10 -11.94
C LEU A 210 7.63 -14.68 -10.64
N ARG A 211 7.10 -15.81 -10.16
CA ARG A 211 7.64 -16.48 -8.98
C ARG A 211 9.10 -16.92 -9.18
N ASP A 212 9.46 -17.31 -10.38
CA ASP A 212 10.83 -17.78 -10.67
C ASP A 212 11.79 -16.64 -11.00
N LYS A 213 11.32 -15.57 -11.64
CA LYS A 213 12.19 -14.56 -12.24
C LYS A 213 12.14 -13.17 -11.61
N ALA A 214 11.03 -12.77 -11.00
CA ALA A 214 10.90 -11.41 -10.50
C ALA A 214 11.78 -11.16 -9.27
N VAL A 215 12.65 -10.17 -9.36
CA VAL A 215 13.51 -9.72 -8.25
C VAL A 215 12.75 -8.77 -7.35
N ALA A 216 12.17 -7.73 -7.93
CA ALA A 216 11.36 -6.74 -7.25
C ALA A 216 10.42 -6.05 -8.25
N TYR A 217 9.32 -5.49 -7.74
CA TYR A 217 8.42 -4.61 -8.47
C TYR A 217 8.50 -3.19 -7.89
N ILE A 218 8.74 -2.21 -8.74
CA ILE A 218 8.77 -0.80 -8.37
C ILE A 218 7.58 -0.13 -9.01
N ASN A 219 6.66 0.35 -8.19
CA ASN A 219 5.48 1.09 -8.58
C ASN A 219 5.72 2.59 -8.51
N SER A 220 5.09 3.33 -9.38
CA SER A 220 4.65 4.69 -9.17
C SER A 220 3.22 4.82 -9.66
N ASP A 221 2.58 5.90 -9.30
CA ASP A 221 1.19 6.17 -9.58
C ASP A 221 1.06 7.68 -9.83
N SER A 222 0.51 8.41 -8.89
CA SER A 222 0.44 9.87 -8.90
C SER A 222 1.76 10.50 -8.44
N ASN A 223 2.02 11.73 -8.90
CA ASN A 223 3.19 12.50 -8.50
C ASN A 223 2.89 14.00 -8.46
N GLY A 224 3.43 14.67 -7.47
CA GLY A 224 3.26 16.11 -7.31
C GLY A 224 4.42 16.72 -6.55
N ARG A 225 4.25 17.97 -6.15
CA ARG A 225 5.25 18.74 -5.43
C ARG A 225 5.29 18.33 -3.95
N GLY A 226 6.50 18.21 -3.37
CA GLY A 226 6.64 18.01 -1.94
C GLY A 226 7.73 17.05 -1.52
N PHE A 227 7.40 16.16 -0.61
CA PHE A 227 8.33 15.22 -0.02
C PHE A 227 8.34 13.90 -0.80
N LEU A 228 9.46 13.18 -0.72
CA LEU A 228 9.48 11.81 -1.18
C LEU A 228 8.44 10.99 -0.40
N ASP A 229 7.59 10.30 -1.13
CA ASP A 229 6.67 9.30 -0.62
C ASP A 229 7.19 7.91 -1.00
N ALA A 230 7.44 7.04 0.00
CA ALA A 230 8.03 5.74 -0.24
C ALA A 230 7.53 4.69 0.75
N GLY A 231 6.84 3.70 0.22
CA GLY A 231 6.37 2.53 0.95
C GLY A 231 6.82 1.22 0.32
N GLY A 232 6.69 0.12 1.05
CA GLY A 232 6.93 -1.20 0.50
C GLY A 232 7.67 -2.18 1.40
N SER A 233 8.28 -3.17 0.77
CA SER A 233 9.05 -4.21 1.45
C SER A 233 10.24 -3.61 2.19
N HIS A 234 10.24 -3.76 3.51
CA HIS A 234 11.29 -3.18 4.36
C HIS A 234 12.69 -3.75 4.07
N SER A 235 12.77 -4.90 3.41
CA SER A 235 14.03 -5.45 2.89
C SER A 235 14.72 -4.57 1.84
N LEU A 236 13.97 -3.65 1.19
CA LEU A 236 14.46 -2.66 0.24
C LEU A 236 14.69 -1.26 0.85
N GLN A 237 14.41 -1.07 2.15
CA GLN A 237 14.47 0.24 2.82
C GLN A 237 15.83 0.91 2.67
N ARG A 238 16.92 0.16 2.84
CA ARG A 238 18.28 0.71 2.70
C ARG A 238 18.55 1.20 1.28
N LEU A 239 18.16 0.42 0.27
CA LEU A 239 18.29 0.80 -1.14
C LEU A 239 17.56 2.12 -1.42
N VAL A 240 16.31 2.26 -0.94
CA VAL A 240 15.52 3.50 -1.11
C VAL A 240 16.22 4.68 -0.44
N ASN A 241 16.71 4.51 0.79
CA ASN A 241 17.44 5.56 1.51
C ASN A 241 18.73 5.98 0.80
N GLU A 242 19.49 5.03 0.26
CA GLU A 242 20.71 5.31 -0.52
C GLU A 242 20.38 6.10 -1.79
N VAL A 243 19.35 5.69 -2.54
CA VAL A 243 18.89 6.41 -3.73
C VAL A 243 18.40 7.81 -3.37
N ALA A 244 17.62 7.93 -2.31
CA ALA A 244 17.06 9.21 -1.87
C ALA A 244 18.14 10.23 -1.44
N ARG A 245 19.31 9.78 -0.97
CA ARG A 245 20.46 10.66 -0.69
C ARG A 245 21.12 11.20 -1.96
N ASP A 246 21.02 10.47 -3.07
CA ASP A 246 21.64 10.84 -4.35
C ASP A 246 20.72 11.69 -5.24
N VAL A 247 19.43 11.81 -4.92
CA VAL A 247 18.49 12.62 -5.69
C VAL A 247 18.36 14.00 -5.04
N PRO A 248 18.69 15.10 -5.77
CA PRO A 248 18.50 16.44 -5.26
C PRO A 248 17.02 16.80 -5.19
N ASP A 249 16.63 17.45 -4.11
CA ASP A 249 15.28 18.01 -3.98
C ASP A 249 15.12 19.25 -4.87
N PRO A 250 14.06 19.35 -5.69
CA PRO A 250 13.88 20.46 -6.61
C PRO A 250 13.75 21.85 -5.96
N GLN A 251 13.15 21.92 -4.78
CA GLN A 251 12.87 23.20 -4.09
C GLN A 251 13.93 23.57 -3.05
N LYS A 252 14.64 22.58 -2.52
CA LYS A 252 15.65 22.79 -1.47
C LYS A 252 17.03 22.37 -1.97
N LYS A 253 18.06 22.98 -1.48
CA LYS A 253 19.46 22.65 -1.86
C LYS A 253 19.99 21.48 -1.00
N VAL A 254 19.20 20.43 -0.89
CA VAL A 254 19.49 19.21 -0.11
C VAL A 254 19.02 17.99 -0.89
N SER A 255 19.29 16.79 -0.41
CA SER A 255 18.73 15.56 -0.98
C SER A 255 17.25 15.39 -0.59
N VAL A 256 16.50 14.61 -1.38
CA VAL A 256 15.11 14.28 -1.05
C VAL A 256 15.04 13.49 0.27
N ALA A 257 16.07 12.72 0.63
CA ALA A 257 16.18 12.06 1.92
C ALA A 257 16.27 13.05 3.09
N GLU A 258 17.09 14.10 2.96
CA GLU A 258 17.26 15.12 4.01
C GLU A 258 15.97 15.91 4.19
N ARG A 259 15.30 16.27 3.10
CA ARG A 259 14.01 16.98 3.15
C ARG A 259 12.93 16.13 3.81
N LEU A 260 12.77 14.87 3.39
CA LEU A 260 11.79 13.94 4.00
C LEU A 260 12.06 13.79 5.50
N ARG A 261 13.32 13.54 5.87
CA ARG A 261 13.70 13.39 7.29
C ARG A 261 13.37 14.63 8.11
N ALA A 262 13.58 15.83 7.56
CA ALA A 262 13.21 17.07 8.23
C ALA A 262 11.69 17.15 8.49
N GLY A 263 10.87 16.80 7.51
CA GLY A 263 9.42 16.72 7.66
C GLY A 263 8.97 15.71 8.72
N LEU A 264 9.55 14.50 8.69
CA LEU A 264 9.25 13.45 9.67
C LEU A 264 9.63 13.85 11.10
N ILE A 265 10.78 14.49 11.31
CA ILE A 265 11.24 14.95 12.63
C ILE A 265 10.25 15.93 13.26
N LEU A 266 9.58 16.77 12.48
CA LEU A 266 8.61 17.73 13.00
C LEU A 266 7.35 17.05 13.57
N GLN A 267 6.99 15.89 13.07
CA GLN A 267 5.79 15.15 13.45
C GLN A 267 6.07 14.00 14.44
N ALA A 268 7.33 13.57 14.55
CA ALA A 268 7.74 12.40 15.31
C ALA A 268 7.68 12.60 16.84
N SER A 269 7.49 11.50 17.57
CA SER A 269 7.70 11.43 19.03
C SER A 269 9.18 11.68 19.41
N PRO A 270 9.49 11.97 20.68
CA PRO A 270 10.87 12.18 21.11
C PRO A 270 11.82 11.01 20.78
N GLU A 271 11.34 9.77 20.93
CA GLU A 271 12.10 8.55 20.64
C GLU A 271 12.38 8.42 19.14
N GLU A 272 11.36 8.60 18.31
CA GLU A 272 11.48 8.53 16.84
C GLU A 272 12.39 9.63 16.29
N ARG A 273 12.39 10.84 16.88
CA ARG A 273 13.32 11.92 16.48
C ARG A 273 14.78 11.52 16.63
N GLN A 274 15.10 10.76 17.68
CA GLN A 274 16.47 10.31 17.91
C GLN A 274 16.90 9.31 16.83
N GLU A 275 16.02 8.36 16.48
CA GLU A 275 16.27 7.40 15.40
C GLU A 275 16.45 8.11 14.05
N LEU A 276 15.54 9.03 13.71
CA LEU A 276 15.58 9.79 12.45
C LEU A 276 16.83 10.65 12.28
N ARG A 277 17.40 11.18 13.37
CA ARG A 277 18.64 11.99 13.31
C ARG A 277 19.88 11.19 12.97
N GLY A 278 19.92 9.92 13.33
CA GLY A 278 21.11 9.07 13.18
C GLY A 278 21.02 8.00 12.09
N GLY A 279 19.86 7.85 11.44
CA GLY A 279 19.61 6.68 10.60
C GLY A 279 18.84 6.92 9.31
N ASP A 280 18.42 5.83 8.72
CA ASP A 280 17.54 5.78 7.57
C ASP A 280 16.09 6.11 7.97
N PHE A 281 15.33 6.77 7.10
CA PHE A 281 13.89 6.85 7.28
C PHE A 281 13.26 5.48 7.02
N ARG A 282 12.14 5.22 7.71
CA ARG A 282 11.39 3.98 7.54
C ARG A 282 10.46 4.08 6.32
N LEU A 283 10.37 2.98 5.55
CA LEU A 283 9.29 2.81 4.59
C LEU A 283 7.98 2.57 5.36
N TYR A 284 6.87 3.07 4.83
CA TYR A 284 5.57 2.66 5.35
C TYR A 284 5.13 1.33 4.73
N PRO A 285 4.37 0.50 5.47
CA PRO A 285 3.84 -0.74 4.92
C PRO A 285 2.73 -0.45 3.91
N LEU A 286 2.64 -1.26 2.85
CA LEU A 286 1.64 -1.09 1.81
C LEU A 286 0.36 -1.90 2.11
N GLY A 287 -0.78 -1.20 2.03
CA GLY A 287 -2.11 -1.78 1.99
C GLY A 287 -2.51 -2.20 0.58
N SER A 288 -3.48 -1.51 -0.01
CA SER A 288 -3.88 -1.64 -1.42
C SER A 288 -4.04 -0.26 -2.03
N GLY A 289 -4.57 -0.17 -3.26
CA GLY A 289 -4.90 1.09 -3.93
C GLY A 289 -3.91 1.48 -5.01
N SER A 290 -3.00 0.57 -5.43
CA SER A 290 -2.24 0.69 -6.68
C SER A 290 -1.65 -0.67 -7.09
N ASP A 291 -1.03 -0.71 -8.26
CA ASP A 291 -0.57 -1.92 -8.98
C ASP A 291 0.53 -2.76 -8.29
N TYR A 292 1.08 -2.31 -7.16
CA TYR A 292 1.97 -3.14 -6.34
C TYR A 292 1.24 -4.31 -5.66
N THR A 293 -0.08 -4.21 -5.52
CA THR A 293 -0.93 -5.15 -4.78
C THR A 293 -0.79 -6.60 -5.25
N PRO A 294 -0.97 -6.96 -6.53
CA PRO A 294 -0.85 -8.35 -6.97
C PRO A 294 0.58 -8.89 -6.83
N PHE A 295 1.58 -8.06 -7.01
CA PHE A 295 2.99 -8.48 -6.89
C PHE A 295 3.37 -8.76 -5.43
N LEU A 296 3.08 -7.84 -4.51
CA LEU A 296 3.44 -7.97 -3.10
C LEU A 296 2.53 -8.97 -2.38
N GLN A 297 1.22 -8.75 -2.44
CA GLN A 297 0.29 -9.38 -1.51
C GLN A 297 -0.27 -10.71 -1.99
N HIS A 298 -0.20 -10.98 -3.29
CA HIS A 298 -0.58 -12.26 -3.88
C HIS A 298 0.62 -13.13 -4.20
N LEU A 299 1.63 -12.59 -4.91
CA LEU A 299 2.79 -13.35 -5.36
C LEU A 299 3.98 -13.31 -4.39
N GLY A 300 3.99 -12.42 -3.40
CA GLY A 300 5.09 -12.26 -2.46
C GLY A 300 6.38 -11.74 -3.09
N ILE A 301 6.27 -10.94 -4.13
CA ILE A 301 7.41 -10.27 -4.75
C ILE A 301 7.68 -8.99 -3.97
N ALA A 302 8.94 -8.79 -3.55
CA ALA A 302 9.32 -7.55 -2.90
C ALA A 302 8.93 -6.34 -3.76
N ALA A 303 8.18 -5.40 -3.18
CA ALA A 303 7.64 -4.28 -3.94
C ALA A 303 7.88 -2.94 -3.23
N LEU A 304 7.96 -1.89 -4.05
CA LEU A 304 8.00 -0.50 -3.61
C LEU A 304 6.89 0.29 -4.30
N ASN A 305 6.33 1.28 -3.60
CA ASN A 305 5.57 2.36 -4.20
C ASN A 305 6.31 3.67 -3.92
N VAL A 306 6.62 4.44 -4.98
CA VAL A 306 7.43 5.66 -4.89
C VAL A 306 6.81 6.81 -5.66
N GLY A 307 6.77 7.98 -5.03
CA GLY A 307 6.25 9.22 -5.59
C GLY A 307 6.75 10.43 -4.84
N PHE A 308 6.22 11.60 -5.16
CA PHE A 308 6.39 12.83 -4.41
C PHE A 308 5.03 13.46 -4.16
N GLY A 309 4.88 14.11 -3.00
CA GLY A 309 3.62 14.74 -2.61
C GLY A 309 3.69 15.47 -1.26
N GLY A 310 2.51 15.80 -0.72
CA GLY A 310 2.38 16.47 0.57
C GLY A 310 2.48 18.00 0.52
N GLU A 311 2.63 18.58 -0.68
CA GLU A 311 2.37 19.99 -0.94
C GLU A 311 1.32 20.09 -2.05
N GLY A 312 0.17 20.66 -1.76
CA GLY A 312 -0.89 20.79 -2.75
C GLY A 312 -1.89 19.62 -2.74
N ASP A 313 -2.30 19.25 -1.56
CA ASP A 313 -3.40 18.31 -1.35
C ASP A 313 -4.72 19.06 -1.51
N TYR A 314 -5.23 19.09 -2.74
CA TYR A 314 -6.32 19.99 -3.13
C TYR A 314 -7.68 19.30 -3.34
N GLY A 315 -7.75 17.99 -3.17
CA GLY A 315 -8.97 17.23 -3.38
C GLY A 315 -9.39 17.11 -4.85
N GLN A 316 -8.48 17.29 -5.80
CA GLN A 316 -8.71 17.07 -7.23
C GLN A 316 -8.84 15.58 -7.59
N TYR A 317 -8.37 14.70 -6.72
CA TYR A 317 -8.31 13.25 -6.90
C TYR A 317 -9.63 12.68 -7.43
N HIS A 318 -9.56 11.86 -8.48
CA HIS A 318 -10.69 11.20 -9.14
C HIS A 318 -11.82 12.12 -9.59
N SER A 319 -11.53 13.39 -9.84
CA SER A 319 -12.54 14.36 -10.24
C SER A 319 -12.20 15.01 -11.60
N ALA A 320 -13.16 15.72 -12.17
CA ALA A 320 -12.96 16.49 -13.40
C ALA A 320 -11.90 17.61 -13.23
N TYR A 321 -11.52 17.91 -12.01
CA TYR A 321 -10.52 18.93 -11.69
C TYR A 321 -9.08 18.37 -11.69
N ASP A 322 -8.87 17.07 -11.79
CA ASP A 322 -7.55 16.49 -12.07
C ASP A 322 -7.17 16.70 -13.54
N SER A 323 -7.08 17.96 -13.95
CA SER A 323 -6.82 18.41 -15.32
C SER A 323 -5.37 18.86 -15.48
N PHE A 324 -4.90 18.90 -16.73
CA PHE A 324 -3.57 19.42 -17.04
C PHE A 324 -3.39 20.88 -16.58
N ASP A 325 -4.41 21.75 -16.75
CA ASP A 325 -4.34 23.15 -16.26
C ASP A 325 -4.19 23.19 -14.74
N HIS A 326 -4.91 22.35 -13.99
CA HIS A 326 -4.75 22.25 -12.55
C HIS A 326 -3.34 21.78 -12.17
N TYR A 327 -2.84 20.75 -12.85
CA TYR A 327 -1.53 20.17 -12.58
C TYR A 327 -0.40 21.20 -12.76
N VAL A 328 -0.36 21.90 -13.90
CA VAL A 328 0.69 22.89 -14.19
C VAL A 328 0.57 24.18 -13.38
N ARG A 329 -0.54 24.42 -12.74
CA ARG A 329 -0.72 25.59 -11.87
C ARG A 329 -0.44 25.31 -10.40
N PHE A 330 -0.82 24.14 -9.92
CA PHE A 330 -0.86 23.86 -8.48
C PHE A 330 -0.04 22.64 -8.05
N MET A 331 0.06 21.58 -8.87
CA MET A 331 0.71 20.34 -8.48
C MET A 331 2.22 20.34 -8.73
N ASP A 332 2.67 20.49 -9.95
CA ASP A 332 4.10 20.58 -10.31
C ASP A 332 4.31 21.54 -11.50
N PRO A 333 4.27 22.86 -11.28
CA PRO A 333 4.30 23.87 -12.36
C PRO A 333 5.53 23.81 -13.27
N THR A 334 6.64 23.29 -12.78
CA THR A 334 7.92 23.22 -13.52
C THR A 334 8.27 21.80 -13.96
N PHE A 335 7.46 20.81 -13.63
CA PHE A 335 7.72 19.38 -13.84
C PHE A 335 9.01 18.85 -13.19
N GLU A 336 9.59 19.60 -12.26
CA GLU A 336 10.85 19.20 -11.61
C GLU A 336 10.66 18.00 -10.69
N TYR A 337 9.49 17.82 -10.09
CA TYR A 337 9.15 16.63 -9.29
C TYR A 337 8.89 15.41 -10.16
N GLY A 338 8.36 15.59 -11.38
CA GLY A 338 8.33 14.53 -12.39
C GLY A 338 9.74 14.04 -12.75
N VAL A 339 10.70 14.99 -12.92
CA VAL A 339 12.11 14.65 -13.13
C VAL A 339 12.74 13.98 -11.90
N ALA A 340 12.41 14.43 -10.69
CA ALA A 340 12.88 13.80 -9.45
C ALA A 340 12.38 12.36 -9.33
N LEU A 341 11.12 12.09 -9.67
CA LEU A 341 10.56 10.74 -9.69
C LEU A 341 11.25 9.85 -10.73
N ALA A 342 11.45 10.34 -11.97
CA ALA A 342 12.18 9.61 -13.01
C ALA A 342 13.63 9.27 -12.57
N ARG A 343 14.30 10.19 -11.86
CA ARG A 343 15.63 9.95 -11.30
C ARG A 343 15.61 8.93 -10.16
N THR A 344 14.60 8.98 -9.30
CA THR A 344 14.44 8.05 -8.18
C THR A 344 14.17 6.64 -8.71
N GLY A 345 13.15 6.48 -9.56
CA GLY A 345 12.80 5.21 -10.18
C GLY A 345 13.96 4.62 -10.99
N GLY A 346 14.56 5.42 -11.86
CA GLY A 346 15.70 5.00 -12.69
C GLY A 346 16.91 4.54 -11.86
N ARG A 347 17.23 5.22 -10.76
CA ARG A 347 18.32 4.77 -9.86
C ARG A 347 17.96 3.47 -9.13
N LEU A 348 16.74 3.31 -8.67
CA LEU A 348 16.27 2.05 -8.06
C LEU A 348 16.39 0.90 -9.06
N VAL A 349 15.86 1.07 -10.27
CA VAL A 349 15.91 0.07 -11.34
C VAL A 349 17.35 -0.28 -11.72
N LEU A 350 18.20 0.72 -11.94
CA LEU A 350 19.60 0.49 -12.32
C LEU A 350 20.39 -0.19 -11.20
N ARG A 351 20.24 0.23 -9.95
CA ARG A 351 20.94 -0.43 -8.82
C ARG A 351 20.50 -1.87 -8.62
N LEU A 352 19.22 -2.18 -8.79
CA LEU A 352 18.74 -3.56 -8.76
C LEU A 352 19.25 -4.38 -9.94
N SER A 353 19.23 -3.80 -11.14
CA SER A 353 19.65 -4.53 -12.35
C SER A 353 21.16 -4.77 -12.42
N GLU A 354 21.98 -3.83 -11.91
CA GLU A 354 23.44 -3.88 -11.99
C GLU A 354 24.10 -4.52 -10.76
N ALA A 355 23.39 -4.70 -9.67
CA ALA A 355 23.94 -5.23 -8.43
C ALA A 355 24.60 -6.60 -8.62
N GLU A 356 25.83 -6.75 -8.15
CA GLU A 356 26.49 -8.05 -8.09
C GLU A 356 25.77 -8.98 -7.10
N VAL A 357 25.56 -8.52 -5.88
CA VAL A 357 24.65 -9.12 -4.90
C VAL A 357 23.41 -8.26 -4.82
N LEU A 358 22.22 -8.87 -4.91
CA LEU A 358 20.96 -8.13 -4.82
C LEU A 358 20.90 -7.31 -3.51
N PRO A 359 20.52 -6.03 -3.56
CA PRO A 359 20.66 -5.09 -2.45
C PRO A 359 19.54 -5.21 -1.41
N PHE A 360 19.23 -6.45 -1.00
CA PHE A 360 18.32 -6.70 0.11
C PHE A 360 19.06 -6.59 1.45
N GLU A 361 18.46 -5.86 2.39
CA GLU A 361 18.92 -5.75 3.77
C GLU A 361 17.77 -6.13 4.71
N PHE A 362 17.98 -7.12 5.53
CA PHE A 362 16.88 -7.73 6.29
C PHE A 362 16.68 -7.15 7.69
N ARG A 363 17.63 -6.36 8.22
CA ARG A 363 17.48 -5.72 9.54
C ARG A 363 16.27 -4.79 9.63
N PRO A 364 15.97 -3.93 8.63
CA PRO A 364 14.78 -3.09 8.67
C PRO A 364 13.49 -3.92 8.69
N MET A 365 13.45 -5.03 7.95
CA MET A 365 12.30 -5.93 7.95
C MET A 365 12.14 -6.63 9.30
N ALA A 366 13.22 -7.12 9.89
CA ALA A 366 13.18 -7.74 11.22
C ALA A 366 12.68 -6.75 12.29
N ALA A 367 13.20 -5.52 12.28
CA ALA A 367 12.76 -4.46 13.19
C ALA A 367 11.26 -4.11 12.99
N ALA A 368 10.79 -4.07 11.74
CA ALA A 368 9.37 -3.84 11.44
C ALA A 368 8.49 -4.97 11.98
N VAL A 369 8.86 -6.24 11.74
CA VAL A 369 8.11 -7.40 12.25
C VAL A 369 8.07 -7.41 13.78
N THR A 370 9.19 -7.14 14.47
CA THR A 370 9.24 -7.05 15.93
C THR A 370 8.30 -5.97 16.45
N ARG A 371 8.29 -4.79 15.81
CA ARG A 371 7.36 -3.71 16.15
C ARG A 371 5.90 -4.13 15.95
N TYR A 372 5.56 -4.75 14.81
CA TYR A 372 4.19 -5.19 14.52
C TYR A 372 3.71 -6.26 15.51
N VAL A 373 4.60 -7.17 15.95
CA VAL A 373 4.29 -8.13 17.02
C VAL A 373 4.02 -7.39 18.34
N GLY A 374 4.82 -6.40 18.69
CA GLY A 374 4.58 -5.55 19.86
C GLY A 374 3.24 -4.80 19.79
N GLU A 375 2.89 -4.27 18.62
CA GLU A 375 1.62 -3.57 18.39
C GLU A 375 0.40 -4.48 18.59
N VAL A 376 0.41 -5.72 18.09
CA VAL A 376 -0.74 -6.64 18.28
C VAL A 376 -0.86 -7.14 19.71
N VAL A 377 0.26 -7.29 20.44
CA VAL A 377 0.24 -7.60 21.88
C VAL A 377 -0.38 -6.44 22.64
N LYS A 378 0.08 -5.21 22.38
CA LYS A 378 -0.45 -3.98 23.00
C LYS A 378 -1.93 -3.81 22.71
N LEU A 379 -2.36 -4.02 21.45
CA LEU A 379 -3.77 -3.96 21.06
C LEU A 379 -4.65 -4.91 21.89
N ALA A 380 -4.19 -6.12 22.14
CA ALA A 380 -4.91 -7.09 22.96
C ALA A 380 -5.00 -6.65 24.43
N ASP A 381 -3.93 -6.06 24.96
CA ASP A 381 -3.90 -5.56 26.33
C ASP A 381 -4.81 -4.34 26.50
N GLU A 382 -4.76 -3.38 25.57
CA GLU A 382 -5.65 -2.21 25.54
C GLU A 382 -7.13 -2.63 25.46
N GLN A 383 -7.47 -3.57 24.59
CA GLN A 383 -8.85 -4.08 24.51
C GLN A 383 -9.30 -4.75 25.82
N ARG A 384 -8.39 -5.48 26.48
CA ARG A 384 -8.69 -6.13 27.76
C ARG A 384 -9.00 -5.08 28.84
N GLU A 385 -8.18 -4.04 28.92
CA GLU A 385 -8.37 -2.93 29.86
C GLU A 385 -9.68 -2.17 29.58
N GLU A 386 -9.96 -1.86 28.31
CA GLU A 386 -11.20 -1.19 27.89
C GLU A 386 -12.44 -1.99 28.26
N ILE A 387 -12.42 -3.31 28.03
CA ILE A 387 -13.53 -4.19 28.39
C ILE A 387 -13.72 -4.25 29.90
N ALA A 388 -12.64 -4.38 30.66
CA ALA A 388 -12.68 -4.43 32.11
C ALA A 388 -13.25 -3.12 32.69
N GLU A 389 -12.82 -1.98 32.16
CA GLU A 389 -13.29 -0.66 32.60
C GLU A 389 -14.76 -0.45 32.17
N HIS A 390 -15.15 -0.82 30.95
CA HIS A 390 -16.55 -0.79 30.51
C HIS A 390 -17.43 -1.62 31.43
N ASN A 391 -17.06 -2.84 31.76
CA ASN A 391 -17.83 -3.73 32.63
C ASN A 391 -17.93 -3.20 34.05
N ARG A 392 -16.87 -2.56 34.57
CA ARG A 392 -16.89 -1.86 35.86
C ARG A 392 -17.94 -0.75 35.84
N ARG A 393 -17.92 0.13 34.83
CA ARG A 393 -18.92 1.23 34.68
C ARG A 393 -20.34 0.73 34.55
N VAL A 394 -20.55 -0.43 33.91
CA VAL A 394 -21.88 -1.09 33.87
C VAL A 394 -22.29 -1.56 35.26
N ALA A 395 -21.37 -2.18 36.03
CA ALA A 395 -21.63 -2.75 37.34
C ALA A 395 -21.91 -1.67 38.40
N ASP A 396 -21.13 -0.59 38.38
CA ASP A 396 -21.25 0.56 39.35
C ASP A 396 -22.43 1.47 39.03
N GLY A 397 -23.13 1.28 37.88
CA GLY A 397 -24.18 2.18 37.43
C GLY A 397 -23.69 3.54 36.93
N THR A 398 -22.38 3.68 36.63
CA THR A 398 -21.78 4.94 36.15
C THR A 398 -22.46 5.46 34.89
N TYR A 399 -22.77 4.61 33.92
CA TYR A 399 -23.49 5.00 32.69
C TYR A 399 -24.92 5.50 32.99
N GLU A 400 -25.59 4.90 33.96
CA GLU A 400 -26.95 5.27 34.37
C GLU A 400 -26.96 6.62 35.08
N LEU A 401 -26.00 6.85 35.98
CA LEU A 401 -25.85 8.11 36.70
C LEU A 401 -25.45 9.28 35.81
N ALA A 402 -24.67 9.00 34.75
CA ALA A 402 -24.21 10.02 33.80
C ALA A 402 -25.18 10.23 32.61
N ALA A 403 -26.25 9.44 32.49
CA ALA A 403 -27.17 9.54 31.38
C ALA A 403 -27.97 10.84 31.43
N ASP A 404 -28.14 11.48 30.26
CA ASP A 404 -29.02 12.63 30.10
C ASP A 404 -30.49 12.20 30.25
N THR A 405 -31.16 12.70 31.27
CA THR A 405 -32.56 12.33 31.56
C THR A 405 -33.56 12.87 30.54
N GLN A 406 -33.13 13.78 29.67
CA GLN A 406 -33.98 14.31 28.58
C GLN A 406 -33.84 13.52 27.26
N GLN A 407 -32.91 12.58 27.20
CA GLN A 407 -32.67 11.78 26.03
C GLN A 407 -33.06 10.32 26.26
N SER A 408 -33.50 9.65 25.20
CA SER A 408 -33.69 8.20 25.22
C SER A 408 -32.35 7.52 25.43
N TRP A 409 -32.19 6.77 26.51
CA TRP A 409 -30.97 6.08 26.87
C TRP A 409 -31.23 4.59 27.08
N ALA A 410 -30.33 3.75 26.55
CA ALA A 410 -30.35 2.32 26.78
C ALA A 410 -29.12 1.92 27.63
N LYS A 411 -29.34 1.18 28.71
CA LYS A 411 -28.25 0.69 29.56
C LYS A 411 -27.30 -0.20 28.75
N PRO A 412 -25.99 0.11 28.66
CA PRO A 412 -25.03 -0.74 28.00
C PRO A 412 -24.96 -2.11 28.66
N ALA A 413 -24.88 -3.17 27.86
CA ALA A 413 -24.63 -4.52 28.36
C ALA A 413 -23.15 -4.72 28.69
N ALA A 414 -22.85 -5.56 29.68
CA ALA A 414 -21.49 -5.99 29.93
C ALA A 414 -20.95 -6.76 28.72
N LYS A 415 -19.67 -6.53 28.42
CA LYS A 415 -18.96 -7.22 27.33
C LYS A 415 -18.29 -8.46 27.87
N GLU A 416 -18.21 -9.51 27.04
CA GLU A 416 -17.44 -10.71 27.37
C GLU A 416 -15.96 -10.35 27.53
N PRO A 417 -15.28 -10.79 28.60
CA PRO A 417 -13.85 -10.55 28.78
C PRO A 417 -13.02 -11.15 27.65
N LEU A 418 -11.93 -10.47 27.26
CA LEU A 418 -11.00 -11.01 26.29
C LEU A 418 -10.24 -12.19 26.92
N PRO A 419 -10.22 -13.39 26.30
CA PRO A 419 -9.48 -14.53 26.84
C PRO A 419 -7.97 -14.29 26.81
N HIS A 420 -7.19 -15.16 27.44
CA HIS A 420 -5.75 -15.14 27.29
C HIS A 420 -5.37 -15.50 25.84
N LEU A 421 -4.58 -14.63 25.20
CA LEU A 421 -4.08 -14.82 23.84
C LEU A 421 -2.58 -15.16 23.90
N ASN A 422 -2.18 -16.24 23.23
CA ASN A 422 -0.79 -16.69 23.22
C ASN A 422 -0.03 -16.11 22.01
N PHE A 423 0.84 -15.14 22.25
CA PHE A 423 1.71 -14.52 21.24
C PHE A 423 3.13 -15.12 21.20
N ALA A 424 3.48 -16.08 22.07
CA ALA A 424 4.82 -16.63 22.15
C ALA A 424 5.37 -17.16 20.81
N PRO A 425 4.57 -17.83 19.93
CA PRO A 425 5.09 -18.26 18.63
C PRO A 425 5.55 -17.08 17.76
N LEU A 426 4.81 -15.96 17.74
CA LEU A 426 5.19 -14.76 16.98
C LEU A 426 6.44 -14.10 17.56
N GLN A 427 6.53 -13.97 18.88
CA GLN A 427 7.68 -13.38 19.56
C GLN A 427 8.95 -14.20 19.30
N ASN A 428 8.85 -15.52 19.35
CA ASN A 428 9.96 -16.43 19.06
C ASN A 428 10.41 -16.34 17.61
N ALA A 429 9.45 -16.29 16.65
CA ALA A 429 9.73 -16.15 15.25
C ALA A 429 10.40 -14.79 14.92
N ALA A 430 9.91 -13.69 15.51
CA ALA A 430 10.52 -12.37 15.37
C ALA A 430 11.95 -12.34 15.91
N ALA A 431 12.20 -12.91 17.09
CA ALA A 431 13.54 -12.99 17.67
C ALA A 431 14.51 -13.85 16.82
N ARG A 432 14.03 -14.93 16.19
CA ARG A 432 14.82 -15.70 15.22
C ARG A 432 15.15 -14.87 13.99
N LEU A 433 14.17 -14.15 13.45
CA LEU A 433 14.35 -13.27 12.28
C LEU A 433 15.40 -12.18 12.56
N GLU A 434 15.37 -11.55 13.74
CA GLU A 434 16.38 -10.55 14.13
C GLU A 434 17.79 -11.11 14.14
N ARG A 435 17.98 -12.34 14.67
CA ARG A 435 19.29 -13.01 14.65
C ARG A 435 19.74 -13.30 13.22
N ALA A 436 18.87 -13.89 12.39
CA ALA A 436 19.15 -14.22 11.01
C ALA A 436 19.54 -12.96 10.20
N ALA A 437 18.76 -11.87 10.33
CA ALA A 437 19.00 -10.61 9.66
C ALA A 437 20.35 -9.96 10.07
N ARG A 438 20.69 -10.00 11.36
CA ARG A 438 21.97 -9.50 11.84
C ARG A 438 23.14 -10.30 11.26
N GLU A 439 23.06 -11.63 11.30
CA GLU A 439 24.10 -12.52 10.80
C GLU A 439 24.31 -12.39 9.29
N TYR A 440 23.25 -12.21 8.53
CA TYR A 440 23.31 -11.91 7.10
C TYR A 440 24.07 -10.60 6.83
N GLY A 441 23.71 -9.52 7.52
CA GLY A 441 24.36 -8.22 7.35
C GLY A 441 25.85 -8.27 7.70
N GLU A 442 26.23 -9.04 8.75
CA GLU A 442 27.64 -9.25 9.11
C GLU A 442 28.40 -10.06 8.04
N ALA A 443 27.79 -11.13 7.51
CA ALA A 443 28.41 -11.95 6.46
C ALA A 443 28.58 -11.15 5.16
N LEU A 444 27.56 -10.41 4.74
CA LEU A 444 27.62 -9.54 3.56
C LEU A 444 28.69 -8.44 3.75
N GLY A 445 28.73 -7.79 4.90
CA GLY A 445 29.73 -6.77 5.21
C GLY A 445 31.16 -7.31 5.14
N LYS A 446 31.40 -8.53 5.61
CA LYS A 446 32.72 -9.20 5.51
C LYS A 446 33.10 -9.49 4.05
N LEU A 447 32.15 -10.00 3.24
CA LEU A 447 32.38 -10.27 1.82
C LEU A 447 32.77 -8.98 1.07
N VAL A 448 32.00 -7.92 1.28
CA VAL A 448 32.25 -6.61 0.66
C VAL A 448 33.60 -6.02 1.10
N ALA A 449 33.91 -6.06 2.41
CA ALA A 449 35.18 -5.56 2.94
C ALA A 449 36.39 -6.35 2.42
N ALA A 450 36.23 -7.64 2.13
CA ALA A 450 37.27 -8.47 1.56
C ALA A 450 37.51 -8.21 0.07
N GLY A 451 36.61 -7.46 -0.61
CA GLY A 451 36.67 -7.21 -2.06
C GLY A 451 36.59 -8.49 -2.90
N LYS A 452 35.99 -9.55 -2.35
CA LYS A 452 35.90 -10.86 -3.01
C LYS A 452 34.57 -11.02 -3.71
N ALA A 453 34.61 -11.55 -4.94
CA ALA A 453 33.43 -12.00 -5.67
C ALA A 453 33.12 -13.46 -5.30
N LEU A 454 31.84 -13.81 -5.26
CA LEU A 454 31.41 -15.19 -5.13
C LEU A 454 31.65 -15.96 -6.44
N ALA A 455 31.91 -17.27 -6.33
CA ALA A 455 31.93 -18.12 -7.52
C ALA A 455 30.57 -18.02 -8.28
N PRO A 456 30.55 -18.04 -9.62
CA PRO A 456 29.34 -17.77 -10.40
C PRO A 456 28.13 -18.65 -10.06
N GLU A 457 28.36 -19.93 -9.73
CA GLU A 457 27.29 -20.85 -9.32
C GLU A 457 26.69 -20.47 -7.98
N ARG A 458 27.55 -20.14 -7.00
CA ARG A 458 27.12 -19.71 -5.67
C ARG A 458 26.41 -18.36 -5.72
N GLN A 459 26.87 -17.46 -6.59
CA GLN A 459 26.19 -16.18 -6.81
C GLN A 459 24.77 -16.40 -7.36
N ARG A 460 24.59 -17.32 -8.32
CA ARG A 460 23.26 -17.67 -8.84
C ARG A 460 22.35 -18.27 -7.76
N GLU A 461 22.91 -19.14 -6.91
CA GLU A 461 22.16 -19.73 -5.82
C GLU A 461 21.76 -18.65 -4.77
N LEU A 462 22.67 -17.76 -4.42
CA LEU A 462 22.39 -16.63 -3.52
C LEU A 462 21.28 -15.74 -4.10
N ASP A 463 21.37 -15.34 -5.35
CA ASP A 463 20.34 -14.53 -6.01
C ASP A 463 18.97 -15.23 -5.98
N THR A 464 18.94 -16.55 -6.21
CA THR A 464 17.71 -17.33 -6.14
C THR A 464 17.09 -17.33 -4.76
N VAL A 465 17.91 -17.45 -3.71
CA VAL A 465 17.46 -17.38 -2.32
C VAL A 465 16.93 -15.98 -2.00
N LEU A 466 17.68 -14.94 -2.38
CA LEU A 466 17.32 -13.55 -2.09
C LEU A 466 16.01 -13.14 -2.77
N LEU A 467 15.84 -13.45 -4.05
CA LEU A 467 14.61 -13.11 -4.77
C LEU A 467 13.37 -13.89 -4.25
N ARG A 468 13.58 -15.06 -3.62
CA ARG A 468 12.51 -15.88 -3.04
C ARG A 468 12.18 -15.54 -1.60
N ALA A 469 13.02 -14.77 -0.93
CA ALA A 469 12.85 -14.49 0.49
C ALA A 469 11.46 -13.92 0.82
N GLU A 470 11.02 -12.83 0.17
CA GLU A 470 9.71 -12.22 0.41
C GLU A 470 8.54 -13.20 0.17
N ARG A 471 8.67 -14.12 -0.79
CA ARG A 471 7.63 -15.12 -1.11
C ARG A 471 7.37 -16.08 0.04
N SER A 472 8.36 -16.33 0.89
CA SER A 472 8.20 -17.18 2.08
C SER A 472 7.26 -16.58 3.14
N LEU A 473 6.95 -15.27 3.04
CA LEU A 473 5.94 -14.60 3.86
C LEU A 473 4.51 -14.82 3.37
N THR A 474 4.32 -15.47 2.23
CA THR A 474 2.99 -15.81 1.71
C THR A 474 2.58 -17.25 2.08
N ARG A 475 1.27 -17.49 2.10
CA ARG A 475 0.69 -18.83 2.29
C ARG A 475 -0.34 -19.11 1.22
N PRO A 476 -0.35 -20.34 0.64
CA PRO A 476 -1.29 -20.69 -0.43
C PRO A 476 -2.76 -20.57 -0.04
N GLU A 477 -3.08 -20.85 1.22
CA GLU A 477 -4.43 -20.72 1.76
C GLU A 477 -4.90 -19.28 1.95
N GLY A 478 -3.97 -18.32 1.90
CA GLY A 478 -4.24 -16.90 2.05
C GLY A 478 -4.72 -16.49 3.43
N LEU A 479 -5.25 -15.28 3.50
CA LEU A 479 -5.77 -14.69 4.74
C LEU A 479 -7.22 -15.17 5.01
N PRO A 480 -7.66 -15.24 6.27
CA PRO A 480 -9.03 -15.59 6.62
C PRO A 480 -10.06 -14.75 5.87
N GLY A 481 -11.06 -15.40 5.28
CA GLY A 481 -12.15 -14.76 4.53
C GLY A 481 -11.74 -14.16 3.16
N ARG A 482 -10.46 -14.12 2.81
CA ARG A 482 -9.93 -13.51 1.57
C ARG A 482 -8.66 -14.22 1.08
N PRO A 483 -8.81 -15.45 0.56
CA PRO A 483 -7.66 -16.31 0.21
C PRO A 483 -6.81 -15.78 -0.94
N TRP A 484 -7.27 -14.79 -1.69
CA TRP A 484 -6.48 -14.13 -2.71
C TRP A 484 -5.29 -13.36 -2.13
N TYR A 485 -5.46 -12.70 -0.96
CA TYR A 485 -4.38 -12.06 -0.22
C TYR A 485 -3.60 -13.10 0.56
N ARG A 486 -2.33 -13.29 0.21
CA ARG A 486 -1.49 -14.38 0.72
C ARG A 486 -0.39 -13.93 1.67
N HIS A 487 -0.05 -12.63 1.67
CA HIS A 487 1.06 -12.09 2.45
C HIS A 487 0.67 -11.90 3.92
N HIS A 488 1.43 -12.49 4.85
CA HIS A 488 1.10 -12.50 6.29
C HIS A 488 1.61 -11.28 7.06
N ILE A 489 2.40 -10.40 6.42
CA ILE A 489 2.91 -9.17 7.07
C ILE A 489 2.16 -7.94 6.61
N TYR A 490 1.79 -7.85 5.33
CA TYR A 490 1.11 -6.71 4.72
C TYR A 490 -0.16 -7.14 3.98
N ALA A 491 -1.27 -6.48 4.26
CA ALA A 491 -2.46 -6.56 3.42
C ALA A 491 -3.34 -5.33 3.68
N PRO A 492 -4.25 -4.95 2.76
CA PRO A 492 -5.30 -4.00 3.11
C PRO A 492 -6.15 -4.58 4.23
N GLY A 493 -6.68 -3.76 5.12
CA GLY A 493 -7.59 -4.24 6.15
C GLY A 493 -8.95 -4.65 5.56
N PHE A 494 -9.60 -5.64 6.16
CA PHE A 494 -10.88 -6.14 5.68
C PHE A 494 -11.97 -5.03 5.62
N TYR A 495 -11.87 -4.05 6.52
CA TYR A 495 -12.82 -2.93 6.63
C TYR A 495 -12.15 -1.55 6.53
N THR A 496 -10.92 -1.45 6.03
CA THR A 496 -10.18 -0.19 5.99
C THR A 496 -9.89 0.33 4.57
N GLY A 497 -10.55 -0.21 3.56
CA GLY A 497 -10.30 0.16 2.17
C GLY A 497 -8.83 -0.08 1.79
N TYR A 498 -8.13 0.97 1.39
CA TYR A 498 -6.71 0.90 1.03
C TYR A 498 -5.77 0.77 2.24
N GLY A 499 -6.26 1.13 3.42
CA GLY A 499 -5.44 1.18 4.64
C GLY A 499 -4.84 -0.17 5.01
N VAL A 500 -3.52 -0.20 5.24
CA VAL A 500 -2.79 -1.42 5.58
C VAL A 500 -3.15 -1.93 6.98
N LYS A 501 -3.21 -3.25 7.10
CA LYS A 501 -3.10 -3.98 8.37
C LYS A 501 -1.80 -4.78 8.36
N THR A 502 -0.98 -4.56 9.38
CA THR A 502 0.22 -5.35 9.60
C THR A 502 -0.11 -6.57 10.45
N LEU A 503 0.47 -7.73 10.14
CA LEU A 503 0.08 -9.04 10.68
C LEU A 503 -1.44 -9.27 10.55
N PRO A 504 -2.03 -9.10 9.35
CA PRO A 504 -3.47 -8.90 9.15
C PRO A 504 -4.32 -10.00 9.79
N ALA A 505 -3.96 -11.27 9.63
CA ALA A 505 -4.73 -12.38 10.18
C ALA A 505 -4.86 -12.34 11.73
N VAL A 506 -3.81 -11.87 12.40
CA VAL A 506 -3.76 -11.80 13.87
C VAL A 506 -4.41 -10.51 14.37
N ARG A 507 -4.07 -9.37 13.76
CA ARG A 507 -4.60 -8.06 14.14
C ARG A 507 -6.13 -8.01 13.99
N GLU A 508 -6.66 -8.44 12.84
CA GLU A 508 -8.09 -8.46 12.57
C GLU A 508 -8.86 -9.42 13.49
N ALA A 509 -8.27 -10.57 13.86
CA ALA A 509 -8.87 -11.46 14.84
C ALA A 509 -9.14 -10.75 16.19
N ILE A 510 -8.19 -9.92 16.63
CA ILE A 510 -8.33 -9.14 17.88
C ILE A 510 -9.35 -8.02 17.69
N GLU A 511 -9.22 -7.20 16.63
CA GLU A 511 -10.09 -6.06 16.35
C GLU A 511 -11.56 -6.47 16.19
N GLN A 512 -11.81 -7.58 15.49
CA GLN A 512 -13.16 -8.09 15.18
C GLN A 512 -13.67 -9.08 16.26
N ARG A 513 -12.81 -9.43 17.21
CA ARG A 513 -13.11 -10.44 18.26
C ARG A 513 -13.45 -11.83 17.70
N GLU A 514 -12.84 -12.19 16.57
CA GLU A 514 -12.94 -13.50 15.95
C GLU A 514 -11.84 -14.42 16.47
N LEU A 515 -12.00 -14.92 17.69
CA LEU A 515 -10.92 -15.58 18.44
C LEU A 515 -10.96 -17.12 18.37
N ALA A 516 -11.96 -17.71 17.72
CA ALA A 516 -12.13 -19.15 17.68
C ALA A 516 -10.94 -19.92 17.08
N ASP A 517 -10.26 -19.34 16.10
CA ASP A 517 -9.09 -19.89 15.42
C ASP A 517 -7.82 -19.05 15.64
N PHE A 518 -7.78 -18.23 16.71
CA PHE A 518 -6.68 -17.28 16.98
C PHE A 518 -5.31 -17.95 17.01
N ASP A 519 -5.17 -19.05 17.76
CA ASP A 519 -3.89 -19.79 17.86
C ASP A 519 -3.44 -20.34 16.50
N GLN A 520 -4.37 -20.72 15.63
CA GLN A 520 -4.07 -21.16 14.28
C GLN A 520 -3.56 -19.99 13.41
N ARG A 521 -4.19 -18.81 13.52
CA ARG A 521 -3.75 -17.57 12.82
C ARG A 521 -2.36 -17.16 13.29
N VAL A 522 -2.12 -17.14 14.59
CA VAL A 522 -0.79 -16.90 15.19
C VAL A 522 0.24 -17.91 14.65
N GLY A 523 -0.10 -19.20 14.69
CA GLY A 523 0.82 -20.26 14.25
C GLY A 523 1.15 -20.18 12.76
N ARG A 524 0.20 -19.80 11.88
CA ARG A 524 0.44 -19.61 10.44
C ARG A 524 1.34 -18.40 10.18
N THR A 525 1.08 -17.28 10.83
CA THR A 525 1.89 -16.08 10.72
C THR A 525 3.31 -16.28 11.26
N ALA A 526 3.44 -16.95 12.40
CA ALA A 526 4.74 -17.31 12.96
C ALA A 526 5.56 -18.18 11.99
N ARG A 527 4.95 -19.22 11.41
CA ARG A 527 5.63 -20.06 10.39
C ARG A 527 6.06 -19.26 9.17
N ALA A 528 5.27 -18.27 8.71
CA ALA A 528 5.69 -17.40 7.60
C ALA A 528 6.98 -16.63 7.95
N ILE A 529 7.05 -16.08 9.15
CA ILE A 529 8.24 -15.37 9.64
C ILE A 529 9.44 -16.33 9.81
N GLU A 530 9.20 -17.55 10.30
CA GLU A 530 10.25 -18.58 10.46
C GLU A 530 10.81 -19.04 9.11
N ASP A 531 9.96 -19.23 8.09
CA ASP A 531 10.40 -19.61 6.76
C ASP A 531 11.22 -18.48 6.11
N TYR A 532 10.82 -17.22 6.33
CA TYR A 532 11.59 -16.06 5.90
C TYR A 532 12.97 -16.01 6.58
N ALA A 533 13.03 -16.25 7.89
CA ALA A 533 14.30 -16.37 8.62
C ALA A 533 15.17 -17.50 8.07
N THR A 534 14.57 -18.64 7.69
CA THR A 534 15.28 -19.79 7.10
C THR A 534 15.93 -19.43 5.77
N GLU A 535 15.25 -18.69 4.89
CA GLU A 535 15.84 -18.22 3.63
C GLU A 535 17.01 -17.26 3.89
N ILE A 536 16.90 -16.38 4.88
CA ILE A 536 18.01 -15.48 5.27
C ILE A 536 19.19 -16.25 5.84
N GLU A 537 18.97 -17.25 6.67
CA GLU A 537 20.01 -18.14 7.21
C GLU A 537 20.72 -18.89 6.07
N ARG A 538 19.97 -19.36 5.07
CA ARG A 538 20.51 -20.00 3.85
C ARG A 538 21.37 -19.02 3.05
N ALA A 539 20.90 -17.79 2.82
CA ALA A 539 21.69 -16.76 2.17
C ALA A 539 22.99 -16.46 2.93
N THR A 540 22.93 -16.42 4.26
CA THR A 540 24.10 -16.21 5.14
C THR A 540 25.13 -17.34 4.99
N ALA A 541 24.68 -18.58 4.90
CA ALA A 541 25.56 -19.74 4.70
C ALA A 541 26.31 -19.65 3.35
N LEU A 542 25.60 -19.23 2.28
CA LEU A 542 26.20 -19.03 0.96
C LEU A 542 27.26 -17.91 0.95
N LEU A 543 27.02 -16.82 1.67
CA LEU A 543 28.00 -15.74 1.84
C LEU A 543 29.25 -16.20 2.60
N ARG A 544 29.08 -16.94 3.70
CA ARG A 544 30.20 -17.43 4.54
C ARG A 544 31.07 -18.46 3.83
N ALA A 545 30.47 -19.34 3.02
CA ALA A 545 31.21 -20.35 2.28
C ALA A 545 32.04 -19.79 1.11
N GLY A 546 31.89 -18.52 0.75
CA GLY A 546 32.63 -17.81 -0.30
C GLY A 546 33.76 -16.90 0.18
N GLY A 547 33.84 -16.67 1.49
CA GLY A 547 34.92 -15.92 2.15
C GLY A 547 36.05 -16.84 2.56
#